data_8d5ca4316b97ac09e33d80658a2ad74d
#
_entry.id   8d5ca4316b97ac09e33d80658a2ad74d
#
_cell.length_a   1.000
_cell.length_b   1.000
_cell.length_c   1.000
_cell.angle_alpha   90.00
_cell.angle_beta   90.00
_cell.angle_gamma   90.00
#
_symmetry.space_group_name_H-M   'P 1'
#
loop_
_entity.id
_entity.type
_entity.pdbx_description
1 polymer ?
#
loop_
_entity_poly.entity_id
_entity_poly.type
_entity_poly.pdbx_seq_one_letter_code
_entity_poly.pdbx_strand_id
1 'polypeptide(L)'
;MALVHAAVLAVQHKACGQRTFAALEPGQLEVYDIVNVFRPMSESPEKIIKLKGELEGFARQTVTGFVNNSNLLNYASADDLRQGYDILRETSDLTGIPIVHTTGRKKFLDEFLADGRDPKYIGTPLALETYMHRSWDAFSHGKI
;
A
#
# COMPACT_ATOMS: atom_id res chain seq x y z
N MET A 1 -13.62 -21.95 -0.74
CA MET A 1 -12.25 -21.40 -0.63
C MET A 1 -12.34 -20.06 0.09
N ALA A 2 -11.97 -19.98 1.34
CA ALA A 2 -12.00 -18.71 2.08
C ALA A 2 -10.72 -17.94 1.74
N LEU A 3 -10.86 -16.85 0.99
CA LEU A 3 -9.77 -15.90 0.73
C LEU A 3 -9.57 -15.09 2.02
N VAL A 4 -8.52 -15.38 2.76
CA VAL A 4 -8.17 -14.57 3.93
C VAL A 4 -7.29 -13.42 3.43
N HIS A 5 -7.87 -12.25 3.32
CA HIS A 5 -7.10 -11.02 3.07
C HIS A 5 -6.47 -10.57 4.39
N ALA A 6 -5.19 -10.80 4.53
CA ALA A 6 -4.43 -10.25 5.63
C ALA A 6 -3.60 -9.07 5.11
N ALA A 7 -4.00 -7.86 5.43
CA ALA A 7 -3.12 -6.72 5.33
C ALA A 7 -2.09 -6.84 6.45
N VAL A 8 -0.86 -7.24 6.13
CA VAL A 8 0.22 -7.21 7.10
C VAL A 8 0.69 -5.76 7.20
N LEU A 9 0.12 -5.01 8.10
CA LEU A 9 0.72 -3.77 8.57
C LEU A 9 1.90 -4.16 9.46
N ALA A 10 3.07 -4.36 8.88
CA ALA A 10 4.28 -4.52 9.66
C ALA A 10 4.71 -3.14 10.18
N VAL A 11 4.04 -2.70 11.22
CA VAL A 11 4.59 -1.73 12.14
C VAL A 11 5.56 -2.47 13.04
N GLN A 12 6.67 -1.86 13.43
CA GLN A 12 7.80 -2.36 14.23
C GLN A 12 7.45 -3.02 15.58
N HIS A 13 6.28 -3.58 15.73
CA HIS A 13 5.84 -4.30 16.92
C HIS A 13 5.52 -5.75 16.55
N LYS A 14 6.06 -6.66 17.35
CA LYS A 14 5.86 -8.11 17.31
C LYS A 14 4.52 -8.47 16.68
N ALA A 15 4.56 -9.09 15.50
CA ALA A 15 3.37 -9.47 14.76
C ALA A 15 2.45 -10.32 15.62
N CYS A 16 1.38 -9.73 16.08
CA CYS A 16 0.25 -10.44 16.66
C CYS A 16 -0.38 -11.27 15.54
N GLY A 17 -0.36 -12.59 15.63
CA GLY A 17 -0.98 -13.46 14.64
C GLY A 17 -0.04 -14.33 13.81
N GLN A 18 1.29 -14.22 13.93
CA GLN A 18 2.25 -15.05 13.20
C GLN A 18 1.98 -16.55 13.29
N ARG A 19 1.46 -17.05 14.39
CA ARG A 19 1.20 -18.49 14.58
C ARG A 19 0.03 -19.00 13.75
N THR A 20 -0.96 -18.17 13.47
CA THR A 20 -2.16 -18.55 12.71
C THR A 20 -1.84 -18.68 11.23
N PHE A 21 -1.01 -17.78 10.69
CA PHE A 21 -0.66 -17.77 9.26
C PHE A 21 0.44 -18.76 8.90
N ALA A 22 1.29 -19.14 9.84
CA ALA A 22 2.35 -20.15 9.64
C ALA A 22 1.80 -21.57 9.38
N ALA A 23 0.50 -21.80 9.64
CA ALA A 23 -0.17 -23.08 9.39
C ALA A 23 -0.80 -23.17 7.99
N LEU A 24 -0.76 -22.09 7.20
CA LEU A 24 -1.30 -22.09 5.84
C LEU A 24 -0.25 -22.59 4.83
N GLU A 25 -0.70 -23.42 3.91
CA GLU A 25 0.15 -23.90 2.82
C GLU A 25 0.51 -22.75 1.85
N PRO A 26 1.68 -22.83 1.19
CA PRO A 26 2.05 -21.88 0.13
C PRO A 26 0.95 -21.76 -0.93
N GLY A 27 0.54 -20.54 -1.25
CA GLY A 27 -0.54 -20.25 -2.21
C GLY A 27 -1.94 -20.17 -1.61
N GLN A 28 -2.11 -20.44 -0.30
CA GLN A 28 -3.37 -20.21 0.42
C GLN A 28 -3.50 -18.81 1.00
N LEU A 29 -2.41 -18.04 0.98
CA LEU A 29 -2.32 -16.70 1.54
C LEU A 29 -1.85 -15.71 0.48
N GLU A 30 -2.57 -14.61 0.34
CA GLU A 30 -2.10 -13.43 -0.37
C GLU A 30 -1.61 -12.41 0.66
N VAL A 31 -0.38 -11.95 0.48
CA VAL A 31 0.28 -10.98 1.36
C VAL A 31 0.60 -9.73 0.56
N TYR A 32 -0.01 -8.62 0.90
CA TYR A 32 0.16 -7.36 0.20
C TYR A 32 1.04 -6.40 0.99
N ASP A 33 2.04 -5.84 0.34
CA ASP A 33 2.79 -4.70 0.83
C ASP A 33 2.09 -3.41 0.41
N ILE A 34 1.56 -2.67 1.39
CA ILE A 34 0.84 -1.41 1.16
C ILE A 34 1.86 -0.28 1.19
N VAL A 35 2.15 0.25 0.02
CA VAL A 35 3.22 1.24 -0.19
C VAL A 35 2.66 2.65 -0.28
N ASN A 36 3.23 3.55 0.53
CA ASN A 36 3.11 5.00 0.37
C ASN A 36 4.50 5.57 0.11
N VAL A 37 4.75 6.02 -1.12
CA VAL A 37 6.09 6.49 -1.56
C VAL A 37 6.56 7.77 -0.85
N PHE A 38 5.69 8.44 -0.11
CA PHE A 38 6.04 9.60 0.72
C PHE A 38 6.47 9.22 2.15
N ARG A 39 6.54 7.93 2.46
CA ARG A 39 7.04 7.45 3.75
C ARG A 39 8.53 7.14 3.67
N PRO A 40 9.28 7.36 4.76
CA PRO A 40 10.67 6.93 4.85
C PRO A 40 10.81 5.46 4.47
N MET A 41 11.85 5.11 3.75
CA MET A 41 12.14 3.76 3.25
C MET A 41 11.23 3.24 2.12
N SER A 42 10.38 4.12 1.53
CA SER A 42 9.51 3.76 0.40
C SER A 42 9.61 4.75 -0.77
N GLU A 43 10.62 5.63 -0.78
CA GLU A 43 10.76 6.72 -1.75
C GLU A 43 11.40 6.27 -3.08
N SER A 44 11.96 5.06 -3.12
CA SER A 44 12.56 4.51 -4.34
C SER A 44 12.36 3.01 -4.44
N PRO A 45 12.48 2.42 -5.63
CA PRO A 45 12.36 0.98 -5.83
C PRO A 45 13.31 0.17 -4.94
N GLU A 46 14.59 0.59 -4.81
CA GLU A 46 15.59 -0.12 -4.01
C GLU A 46 15.22 -0.14 -2.53
N LYS A 47 14.69 0.98 -2.00
CA LYS A 47 14.24 1.07 -0.60
C LYS A 47 13.00 0.20 -0.35
N ILE A 48 12.05 0.20 -1.28
CA ILE A 48 10.86 -0.67 -1.20
C ILE A 48 11.28 -2.14 -1.21
N ILE A 49 12.18 -2.53 -2.10
CA ILE A 49 12.68 -3.93 -2.19
C ILE A 49 13.40 -4.32 -0.90
N LYS A 50 14.23 -3.43 -0.35
CA LYS A 50 14.91 -3.68 0.92
C LYS A 50 13.92 -3.85 2.07
N LEU A 51 12.99 -2.91 2.22
CA LEU A 51 11.96 -2.94 3.26
C LEU A 51 11.10 -4.20 3.13
N LYS A 52 10.67 -4.55 1.92
CA LYS A 52 9.96 -5.80 1.64
C LYS A 52 10.71 -7.02 2.18
N GLY A 53 12.01 -7.13 1.91
CA GLY A 53 12.83 -8.22 2.40
C GLY A 53 12.88 -8.30 3.92
N GLU A 54 12.97 -7.17 4.61
CA GLU A 54 12.90 -7.08 6.08
C GLU A 54 11.52 -7.52 6.59
N LEU A 55 10.44 -7.06 5.96
CA LEU A 55 9.06 -7.43 6.32
C LEU A 55 8.81 -8.93 6.15
N GLU A 56 9.26 -9.52 5.06
CA GLU A 56 9.16 -10.96 4.81
C GLU A 56 9.91 -11.77 5.88
N GLY A 57 11.09 -11.31 6.28
CA GLY A 57 11.88 -11.93 7.36
C GLY A 57 11.15 -11.90 8.71
N PHE A 58 10.55 -10.78 9.07
CA PHE A 58 9.78 -10.64 10.30
C PHE A 58 8.45 -11.39 10.27
N ALA A 59 7.71 -11.30 9.18
CA ALA A 59 6.40 -11.92 9.02
C ALA A 59 6.50 -13.43 8.75
N ARG A 60 7.65 -13.92 8.29
CA ARG A 60 7.83 -15.28 7.77
C ARG A 60 6.81 -15.62 6.67
N GLN A 61 6.49 -14.63 5.87
CA GLN A 61 5.57 -14.71 4.75
C GLN A 61 6.18 -14.01 3.55
N THR A 62 5.84 -14.47 2.35
CA THR A 62 6.30 -13.84 1.10
C THR A 62 5.28 -12.84 0.61
N VAL A 63 5.71 -11.65 0.23
CA VAL A 63 4.87 -10.64 -0.39
C VAL A 63 4.45 -11.12 -1.78
N THR A 64 3.15 -11.16 -2.04
CA THR A 64 2.55 -11.62 -3.30
C THR A 64 2.02 -10.50 -4.17
N GLY A 65 1.89 -9.30 -3.64
CA GLY A 65 1.39 -8.14 -4.37
C GLY A 65 1.73 -6.82 -3.69
N PHE A 66 1.81 -5.75 -4.48
CA PHE A 66 1.91 -4.39 -4.00
C PHE A 66 0.57 -3.66 -4.10
N VAL A 67 0.34 -2.76 -3.16
CA VAL A 67 -0.79 -1.82 -3.19
C VAL A 67 -0.25 -0.41 -3.24
N ASN A 68 -0.59 0.35 -4.29
CA ASN A 68 -0.29 1.77 -4.33
C ASN A 68 -1.27 2.54 -3.45
N ASN A 69 -0.83 2.97 -2.28
CA ASN A 69 -1.57 3.82 -1.35
C ASN A 69 -0.81 5.13 -1.09
N SER A 70 -0.25 5.70 -2.15
CA SER A 70 0.56 6.92 -2.06
C SER A 70 -0.32 8.14 -1.87
N ASN A 71 -0.17 8.80 -0.72
CA ASN A 71 -0.93 10.00 -0.40
C ASN A 71 -0.23 10.87 0.66
N LEU A 72 -0.54 12.15 0.65
CA LEU A 72 -0.10 13.14 1.62
C LEU A 72 -1.22 13.55 2.59
N LEU A 73 -2.15 12.67 2.89
CA LEU A 73 -3.28 12.89 3.82
C LEU A 73 -4.14 14.12 3.41
N ASN A 74 -4.08 15.19 4.20
CA ASN A 74 -4.87 16.40 3.93
C ASN A 74 -4.45 17.15 2.66
N TYR A 75 -3.23 16.94 2.20
CA TYR A 75 -2.67 17.50 0.97
C TYR A 75 -2.68 16.52 -0.20
N ALA A 76 -3.44 15.41 -0.06
CA ALA A 76 -3.50 14.39 -1.09
C ALA A 76 -4.00 14.93 -2.42
N SER A 77 -3.43 14.42 -3.50
CA SER A 77 -3.75 14.79 -4.88
C SER A 77 -3.65 13.57 -5.81
N ALA A 78 -4.10 13.73 -7.06
CA ALA A 78 -3.89 12.70 -8.08
C ALA A 78 -2.40 12.54 -8.43
N ASP A 79 -1.59 13.58 -8.25
CA ASP A 79 -0.14 13.53 -8.50
C ASP A 79 0.57 12.58 -7.54
N ASP A 80 0.07 12.42 -6.33
CA ASP A 80 0.61 11.44 -5.38
C ASP A 80 0.48 10.01 -5.94
N LEU A 81 -0.67 9.69 -6.54
CA LEU A 81 -0.90 8.40 -7.18
C LEU A 81 -0.03 8.22 -8.43
N ARG A 82 0.20 9.29 -9.20
CA ARG A 82 1.08 9.29 -10.36
C ARG A 82 2.52 8.97 -9.97
N GLN A 83 3.02 9.62 -8.92
CA GLN A 83 4.36 9.35 -8.40
C GLN A 83 4.47 7.93 -7.84
N GLY A 84 3.48 7.47 -7.10
CA GLY A 84 3.40 6.10 -6.62
C GLY A 84 3.38 5.07 -7.76
N TYR A 85 2.63 5.34 -8.82
CA TYR A 85 2.59 4.51 -10.01
C TYR A 85 3.97 4.36 -10.67
N ASP A 86 4.69 5.47 -10.86
CA ASP A 86 5.99 5.45 -11.55
C ASP A 86 7.02 4.64 -10.75
N ILE A 87 7.09 4.82 -9.43
CA ILE A 87 8.01 4.10 -8.54
C ILE A 87 7.62 2.61 -8.44
N LEU A 88 6.33 2.31 -8.25
CA LEU A 88 5.88 0.92 -8.10
C LEU A 88 5.92 0.14 -9.42
N ARG A 89 5.74 0.79 -10.57
CA ARG A 89 5.94 0.16 -11.87
C ARG A 89 7.37 -0.40 -11.97
N GLU A 90 8.36 0.43 -11.67
CA GLU A 90 9.76 0.01 -11.68
C GLU A 90 10.03 -1.09 -10.63
N THR A 91 9.48 -0.95 -9.43
CA THR A 91 9.58 -1.96 -8.37
C THR A 91 8.97 -3.30 -8.81
N SER A 92 7.82 -3.27 -9.46
CA SER A 92 7.14 -4.45 -9.99
C SER A 92 7.96 -5.13 -11.10
N ASP A 93 8.55 -4.36 -12.00
CA ASP A 93 9.38 -4.89 -13.06
C ASP A 93 10.68 -5.53 -12.53
N LEU A 94 11.28 -4.96 -11.49
CA LEU A 94 12.48 -5.48 -10.83
C LEU A 94 12.22 -6.75 -10.01
N THR A 95 11.05 -6.86 -9.37
CA THR A 95 10.74 -7.97 -8.47
C THR A 95 9.89 -9.07 -9.08
N GLY A 96 9.19 -8.77 -10.18
CA GLY A 96 8.16 -9.66 -10.76
C GLY A 96 6.87 -9.73 -9.94
N ILE A 97 6.74 -8.94 -8.88
CA ILE A 97 5.54 -8.92 -8.01
C ILE A 97 4.52 -7.95 -8.60
N PRO A 98 3.26 -8.36 -8.80
CA PRO A 98 2.25 -7.51 -9.42
C PRO A 98 1.77 -6.40 -8.49
N ILE A 99 1.29 -5.30 -9.08
CA ILE A 99 0.49 -4.30 -8.38
C ILE A 99 -0.96 -4.77 -8.42
N VAL A 100 -1.52 -5.07 -7.26
CA VAL A 100 -2.87 -5.66 -7.15
C VAL A 100 -3.95 -4.62 -6.96
N HIS A 101 -3.63 -3.51 -6.31
CA HIS A 101 -4.58 -2.42 -6.07
C HIS A 101 -3.89 -1.06 -6.13
N THR A 102 -4.67 -0.04 -6.55
CA THR A 102 -4.37 1.37 -6.33
C THR A 102 -5.51 1.98 -5.54
N THR A 103 -5.20 2.59 -4.41
CA THR A 103 -6.18 3.10 -3.45
C THR A 103 -6.07 4.62 -3.30
N GLY A 104 -7.19 5.29 -3.15
CA GLY A 104 -7.22 6.73 -2.95
C GLY A 104 -8.64 7.26 -2.75
N ARG A 105 -8.76 8.53 -2.39
CA ARG A 105 -10.08 9.18 -2.39
C ARG A 105 -10.64 9.18 -3.80
N LYS A 106 -11.96 8.93 -3.93
CA LYS A 106 -12.62 8.75 -5.23
C LYS A 106 -12.26 9.84 -6.24
N LYS A 107 -12.30 11.12 -5.83
CA LYS A 107 -11.97 12.26 -6.71
C LYS A 107 -10.59 12.13 -7.35
N PHE A 108 -9.55 11.84 -6.56
CA PHE A 108 -8.16 11.77 -7.05
C PHE A 108 -7.91 10.49 -7.82
N LEU A 109 -8.57 9.40 -7.41
CA LEU A 109 -8.49 8.13 -8.10
C LEU A 109 -9.11 8.22 -9.50
N ASP A 110 -10.29 8.84 -9.65
CA ASP A 110 -10.94 9.05 -10.93
C ASP A 110 -10.08 9.92 -11.86
N GLU A 111 -9.47 10.99 -11.32
CA GLU A 111 -8.54 11.86 -12.07
C GLU A 111 -7.31 11.09 -12.53
N PHE A 112 -6.70 10.30 -11.66
CA PHE A 112 -5.54 9.45 -12.00
C PHE A 112 -5.88 8.43 -13.08
N LEU A 113 -7.04 7.77 -12.99
CA LEU A 113 -7.47 6.77 -13.96
C LEU A 113 -7.76 7.35 -15.33
N ALA A 114 -8.16 8.63 -15.41
CA ALA A 114 -8.39 9.33 -16.65
C ALA A 114 -7.10 9.57 -17.48
N ASP A 115 -5.92 9.40 -16.88
CA ASP A 115 -4.63 9.54 -17.59
C ASP A 115 -4.38 8.44 -18.65
N GLY A 116 -5.13 7.34 -18.62
CA GLY A 116 -4.96 6.22 -19.57
C GLY A 116 -3.66 5.45 -19.38
N ARG A 117 -3.14 5.36 -18.17
CA ARG A 117 -1.93 4.60 -17.82
C ARG A 117 -2.16 3.09 -17.96
N ASP A 118 -1.07 2.32 -18.06
CA ASP A 118 -1.13 0.86 -18.23
C ASP A 118 -1.84 0.19 -17.04
N PRO A 119 -2.98 -0.48 -17.26
CA PRO A 119 -3.74 -1.17 -16.21
C PRO A 119 -2.94 -2.25 -15.45
N LYS A 120 -1.92 -2.81 -16.08
CA LYS A 120 -1.02 -3.81 -15.48
C LYS A 120 -0.40 -3.28 -14.18
N TYR A 121 -0.09 -1.97 -14.12
CA TYR A 121 0.55 -1.35 -12.98
C TYR A 121 -0.40 -0.52 -12.10
N ILE A 122 -1.69 -0.67 -12.32
CA ILE A 122 -2.74 -0.04 -11.51
C ILE A 122 -3.42 -1.08 -10.62
N GLY A 123 -3.65 -2.27 -11.16
CA GLY A 123 -4.47 -3.30 -10.53
C GLY A 123 -5.94 -2.87 -10.41
N THR A 124 -6.63 -3.35 -9.38
CA THR A 124 -8.03 -2.97 -9.12
C THR A 124 -8.07 -1.66 -8.34
N PRO A 125 -8.69 -0.59 -8.88
CA PRO A 125 -8.87 0.66 -8.16
C PRO A 125 -9.83 0.50 -6.98
N LEU A 126 -9.46 1.03 -5.81
CA LEU A 126 -10.28 1.02 -4.60
C LEU A 126 -10.45 2.44 -4.07
N ALA A 127 -11.66 2.95 -4.13
CA ALA A 127 -11.99 4.25 -3.56
C ALA A 127 -12.08 4.15 -2.04
N LEU A 128 -11.39 5.06 -1.35
CA LEU A 128 -11.36 5.14 0.11
C LEU A 128 -12.13 6.37 0.59
N GLU A 129 -12.85 6.20 1.69
CA GLU A 129 -13.48 7.27 2.44
C GLU A 129 -12.81 7.44 3.81
N THR A 130 -12.81 8.66 4.33
CA THR A 130 -12.24 8.94 5.65
C THR A 130 -13.33 8.83 6.70
N TYR A 131 -13.27 7.78 7.52
CA TYR A 131 -14.24 7.57 8.62
C TYR A 131 -13.73 8.06 9.97
N MET A 132 -12.41 8.21 10.12
CA MET A 132 -11.80 8.68 11.36
C MET A 132 -11.14 10.03 11.15
N HIS A 133 -11.56 11.03 11.93
CA HIS A 133 -10.87 12.32 12.03
C HIS A 133 -10.00 12.30 13.29
N ARG A 134 -8.75 12.77 13.17
CA ARG A 134 -7.90 12.93 14.34
C ARG A 134 -8.49 14.06 15.20
N SER A 135 -8.67 13.79 16.49
CA SER A 135 -9.26 14.77 17.43
C SER A 135 -8.46 16.09 17.49
N TRP A 136 -7.16 16.05 17.24
CA TRP A 136 -6.33 17.28 17.21
C TRP A 136 -6.55 18.16 15.98
N ASP A 137 -7.13 17.65 14.89
CA ASP A 137 -7.48 18.47 13.72
C ASP A 137 -8.54 19.50 14.11
N ALA A 138 -9.36 19.22 15.15
CA ALA A 138 -10.30 20.17 15.72
C ALA A 138 -9.62 21.32 16.48
N PHE A 139 -8.40 21.11 17.00
CA PHE A 139 -7.63 22.13 17.72
C PHE A 139 -6.76 22.99 16.82
N SER A 140 -6.39 22.51 15.62
CA SER A 140 -5.53 23.25 14.69
C SER A 140 -6.28 24.35 13.91
N HIS A 141 -7.61 24.36 13.94
CA HIS A 141 -8.46 25.39 13.33
C HIS A 141 -8.96 26.39 14.39
N GLY A 142 -8.05 26.84 15.27
CA GLY A 142 -8.29 27.79 16.33
C GLY A 142 -9.55 28.65 16.21
N LYS A 143 -10.60 28.23 16.87
CA LYS A 143 -11.56 29.13 17.48
C LYS A 143 -11.37 29.03 18.98
N ILE A 144 -10.46 29.84 19.46
CA ILE A 144 -10.53 30.36 20.82
C ILE A 144 -11.49 31.56 20.77
#